data_d5a4f8dca738e2f8c2b84fbe29a2b16f
#
_entry.id   d5a4f8dca738e2f8c2b84fbe29a2b16f
#
_cell.length_a   1.000
_cell.length_b   1.000
_cell.length_c   1.000
_cell.angle_alpha   90.00
_cell.angle_beta   90.00
_cell.angle_gamma   90.00
#
_symmetry.space_group_name_H-M   'P 1'
#
loop_
_entity.id
_entity.type
_entity.pdbx_description
1 polymer ?
#
loop_
_entity_poly.entity_id
_entity_poly.type
_entity_poly.pdbx_seq_one_letter_code
_entity_poly.pdbx_strand_id
1 'polypeptide(L)'
;LEAVKAVSFGLEAGEIFGFLGPNGAGKTTTINMLCTLLTPTAGEAWVNGFDIVRQRSEVRRSIGLVFQQPTLDEYLTAIQNLRFHGYAYGIPAAIRERRTRELLEMVELWDRRDSDVRTYSGGMKRRLEIARGLLHHPRVLFLDEPTLGLDPQTRRRIWQYLLDLRKSEGLTIFMTTHYMDEAEYCDRIAIIDHGTIVGLDAPGALKDRIGGDLITMRAADDVAAVAEIRARYDIEPQVSDGVIRFHVPRGETFLPEFVRSFGQPLESVGLSRPTLDDVFLTLTGHEIRDEEVSGFDQMLQQGRRRF
;
A
#
# COMPACT_ATOMS: atom_id res chain seq x y z
N LEU A 1 5.66 -19.33 16.75
CA LEU A 1 6.04 -18.58 15.54
C LEU A 1 6.18 -17.10 15.91
N GLU A 2 7.33 -16.51 15.63
CA GLU A 2 7.56 -15.06 15.80
C GLU A 2 7.13 -14.33 14.53
N ALA A 3 5.95 -13.72 14.55
CA ALA A 3 5.35 -13.10 13.37
C ALA A 3 5.89 -11.70 13.09
N VAL A 4 6.32 -10.97 14.14
CA VAL A 4 6.91 -9.61 14.05
C VAL A 4 8.13 -9.57 14.94
N LYS A 5 9.27 -9.12 14.38
CA LYS A 5 10.59 -9.18 15.00
C LYS A 5 11.17 -7.78 15.15
N ALA A 6 11.10 -7.22 16.36
CA ALA A 6 11.77 -5.95 16.72
C ALA A 6 11.58 -4.81 15.69
N VAL A 7 10.36 -4.62 15.17
CA VAL A 7 10.05 -3.51 14.26
C VAL A 7 9.93 -2.20 15.04
N SER A 8 10.51 -1.13 14.50
CA SER A 8 10.40 0.23 15.06
C SER A 8 10.14 1.23 13.95
N PHE A 9 9.07 2.02 14.10
CA PHE A 9 8.71 3.09 13.18
C PHE A 9 7.82 4.12 13.87
N GLY A 10 7.69 5.29 13.27
CA GLY A 10 6.79 6.33 13.74
C GLY A 10 6.08 7.01 12.58
N LEU A 11 4.87 7.50 12.82
CA LEU A 11 4.05 8.24 11.86
C LEU A 11 3.84 9.66 12.34
N GLU A 12 3.83 10.59 11.37
CA GLU A 12 3.45 11.96 11.61
C GLU A 12 1.92 12.16 11.50
N ALA A 13 1.39 13.16 12.19
CA ALA A 13 -0.04 13.48 12.09
C ALA A 13 -0.40 13.93 10.66
N GLY A 14 -1.46 13.36 10.09
CA GLY A 14 -1.90 13.65 8.73
C GLY A 14 -1.10 12.93 7.63
N GLU A 15 -0.23 11.99 8.00
CA GLU A 15 0.56 11.17 7.07
C GLU A 15 -0.28 9.98 6.54
N ILE A 16 -0.07 9.62 5.28
CA ILE A 16 -0.47 8.31 4.74
C ILE A 16 0.76 7.42 4.77
N PHE A 17 0.73 6.41 5.61
CA PHE A 17 1.82 5.47 5.80
C PHE A 17 1.45 4.09 5.29
N GLY A 18 2.26 3.56 4.36
CA GLY A 18 2.12 2.25 3.79
C GLY A 18 2.97 1.20 4.52
N PHE A 19 2.39 0.07 4.85
CA PHE A 19 3.11 -1.08 5.38
C PHE A 19 3.10 -2.18 4.32
N LEU A 20 4.15 -2.18 3.48
CA LEU A 20 4.26 -2.96 2.25
C LEU A 20 4.98 -4.28 2.52
N GLY A 21 4.47 -5.39 2.00
CA GLY A 21 5.15 -6.68 2.10
C GLY A 21 4.29 -7.86 1.64
N PRO A 22 4.89 -9.04 1.47
CA PRO A 22 4.18 -10.23 1.00
C PRO A 22 3.21 -10.77 2.07
N ASN A 23 2.39 -11.74 1.67
CA ASN A 23 1.54 -12.47 2.59
C ASN A 23 2.41 -13.22 3.63
N GLY A 24 1.99 -13.16 4.89
CA GLY A 24 2.74 -13.75 6.00
C GLY A 24 3.91 -12.91 6.54
N ALA A 25 4.22 -11.74 5.96
CA ALA A 25 5.32 -10.88 6.43
C ALA A 25 5.09 -10.24 7.81
N GLY A 26 3.87 -10.31 8.38
CA GLY A 26 3.54 -9.74 9.69
C GLY A 26 2.66 -8.49 9.65
N LYS A 27 2.17 -8.07 8.47
CA LYS A 27 1.35 -6.85 8.28
C LYS A 27 0.10 -6.82 9.17
N THR A 28 -0.80 -7.79 8.98
CA THR A 28 -2.06 -7.91 9.75
C THR A 28 -1.79 -8.10 11.25
N THR A 29 -0.72 -8.82 11.62
CA THR A 29 -0.32 -8.98 13.03
C THR A 29 0.05 -7.64 13.64
N THR A 30 0.80 -6.81 12.92
CA THR A 30 1.18 -5.46 13.37
C THR A 30 -0.04 -4.57 13.54
N ILE A 31 -0.96 -4.51 12.55
CA ILE A 31 -2.22 -3.77 12.69
C ILE A 31 -3.00 -4.26 13.91
N ASN A 32 -3.14 -5.56 14.10
CA ASN A 32 -3.91 -6.11 15.23
C ASN A 32 -3.31 -5.71 16.59
N MET A 33 -1.99 -5.62 16.71
CA MET A 33 -1.35 -5.11 17.93
C MET A 33 -1.62 -3.62 18.12
N LEU A 34 -1.44 -2.79 17.08
CA LEU A 34 -1.69 -1.34 17.16
C LEU A 34 -3.15 -1.02 17.44
N CYS A 35 -4.09 -1.79 16.89
CA CYS A 35 -5.53 -1.65 17.15
C CYS A 35 -6.00 -2.33 18.44
N THR A 36 -5.10 -2.82 19.29
CA THR A 36 -5.39 -3.47 20.59
C THR A 36 -6.20 -4.77 20.52
N LEU A 37 -6.23 -5.42 19.35
CA LEU A 37 -6.87 -6.72 19.14
C LEU A 37 -5.96 -7.87 19.57
N LEU A 38 -4.64 -7.66 19.49
CA LEU A 38 -3.61 -8.58 19.92
C LEU A 38 -2.68 -7.86 20.90
N THR A 39 -2.25 -8.55 21.97
CA THR A 39 -1.25 -8.00 22.89
C THR A 39 0.14 -8.36 22.39
N PRO A 40 1.06 -7.40 22.21
CA PRO A 40 2.43 -7.72 21.84
C PRO A 40 3.11 -8.54 22.94
N THR A 41 3.98 -9.46 22.53
CA THR A 41 4.76 -10.31 23.46
C THR A 41 5.85 -9.49 24.15
N ALA A 42 6.43 -8.52 23.43
CA ALA A 42 7.44 -7.60 23.93
C ALA A 42 7.39 -6.29 23.13
N GLY A 43 8.08 -5.25 23.62
CA GLY A 43 8.09 -3.92 23.00
C GLY A 43 6.94 -3.04 23.48
N GLU A 44 6.95 -1.81 23.01
CA GLU A 44 5.99 -0.77 23.38
C GLU A 44 5.50 -0.05 22.12
N ALA A 45 4.23 0.36 22.11
CA ALA A 45 3.69 1.19 21.04
C ALA A 45 2.60 2.13 21.56
N TRP A 46 2.46 3.25 20.87
CA TRP A 46 1.48 4.27 21.16
C TRP A 46 0.73 4.62 19.89
N VAL A 47 -0.57 4.79 20.00
CA VAL A 47 -1.43 5.27 18.91
C VAL A 47 -2.16 6.51 19.38
N ASN A 48 -2.02 7.60 18.65
CA ASN A 48 -2.54 8.91 19.03
C ASN A 48 -2.15 9.33 20.47
N GLY A 49 -0.91 9.00 20.89
CA GLY A 49 -0.39 9.28 22.23
C GLY A 49 -0.84 8.32 23.34
N PHE A 50 -1.67 7.32 23.05
CA PHE A 50 -2.15 6.33 24.02
C PHE A 50 -1.39 5.01 23.90
N ASP A 51 -0.96 4.47 25.03
CA ASP A 51 -0.31 3.15 25.12
C ASP A 51 -1.29 2.02 24.73
N ILE A 52 -0.91 1.18 23.76
CA ILE A 52 -1.77 0.14 23.20
C ILE A 52 -2.11 -1.00 24.19
N VAL A 53 -1.38 -1.13 25.30
CA VAL A 53 -1.60 -2.15 26.33
C VAL A 53 -2.35 -1.58 27.51
N ARG A 54 -1.94 -0.40 28.01
CA ARG A 54 -2.45 0.21 29.24
C ARG A 54 -3.69 1.06 29.00
N GLN A 55 -3.84 1.65 27.80
CA GLN A 55 -4.90 2.61 27.46
C GLN A 55 -5.73 2.15 26.24
N ARG A 56 -6.11 0.87 26.24
CA ARG A 56 -6.82 0.24 25.10
C ARG A 56 -8.13 0.93 24.72
N SER A 57 -8.87 1.43 25.71
CA SER A 57 -10.16 2.09 25.48
C SER A 57 -9.98 3.43 24.77
N GLU A 58 -8.95 4.18 25.12
CA GLU A 58 -8.57 5.46 24.53
C GLU A 58 -8.09 5.25 23.10
N VAL A 59 -7.23 4.24 22.87
CA VAL A 59 -6.81 3.84 21.53
C VAL A 59 -8.03 3.56 20.67
N ARG A 60 -8.92 2.64 21.08
CA ARG A 60 -10.11 2.24 20.31
C ARG A 60 -11.05 3.39 19.98
N ARG A 61 -11.16 4.39 20.87
CA ARG A 61 -11.98 5.59 20.62
C ARG A 61 -11.32 6.54 19.62
N SER A 62 -10.00 6.51 19.50
CA SER A 62 -9.24 7.40 18.64
C SER A 62 -8.96 6.86 17.24
N ILE A 63 -9.24 5.57 17.01
CA ILE A 63 -8.94 4.89 15.74
C ILE A 63 -10.21 4.46 15.00
N GLY A 64 -10.18 4.51 13.67
CA GLY A 64 -11.05 3.75 12.77
C GLY A 64 -10.31 2.51 12.27
N LEU A 65 -11.03 1.41 12.08
CA LEU A 65 -10.43 0.16 11.58
C LEU A 65 -11.31 -0.42 10.49
N VAL A 66 -10.67 -0.72 9.37
CA VAL A 66 -11.27 -1.42 8.22
C VAL A 66 -10.45 -2.68 7.98
N PHE A 67 -11.07 -3.83 8.23
CA PHE A 67 -10.44 -5.14 8.09
C PHE A 67 -10.31 -5.55 6.62
N GLN A 68 -9.46 -6.51 6.34
CA GLN A 68 -9.33 -7.13 5.02
C GLN A 68 -10.65 -7.75 4.56
N GLN A 69 -11.30 -8.53 5.43
CA GLN A 69 -12.63 -9.10 5.15
C GLN A 69 -13.74 -8.14 5.61
N PRO A 70 -14.84 -8.02 4.84
CA PRO A 70 -15.97 -7.21 5.24
C PRO A 70 -16.57 -7.65 6.58
N THR A 71 -16.83 -6.67 7.44
CA THR A 71 -17.42 -6.87 8.77
C THR A 71 -18.78 -6.18 8.92
N LEU A 72 -19.42 -5.88 7.79
CA LEU A 72 -20.77 -5.34 7.73
C LEU A 72 -21.81 -6.45 7.97
N ASP A 73 -22.92 -6.10 8.62
CA ASP A 73 -24.07 -6.98 8.64
C ASP A 73 -24.80 -6.88 7.28
N GLU A 74 -24.80 -7.98 6.55
CA GLU A 74 -25.35 -8.05 5.19
C GLU A 74 -26.87 -7.99 5.15
N TYR A 75 -27.55 -8.31 6.24
CA TYR A 75 -29.02 -8.27 6.38
C TYR A 75 -29.52 -6.91 6.84
N LEU A 76 -28.63 -6.00 7.22
CA LEU A 76 -28.95 -4.62 7.50
C LEU A 76 -28.72 -3.73 6.27
N THR A 77 -29.45 -2.60 6.24
CA THR A 77 -29.19 -1.55 5.25
C THR A 77 -27.92 -0.78 5.61
N ALA A 78 -27.39 0.04 4.66
CA ALA A 78 -26.24 0.87 4.93
C ALA A 78 -26.46 1.82 6.12
N ILE A 79 -27.63 2.48 6.17
CA ILE A 79 -27.95 3.39 7.26
C ILE A 79 -28.08 2.67 8.62
N GLN A 80 -28.60 1.44 8.62
CA GLN A 80 -28.69 0.62 9.83
C GLN A 80 -27.31 0.18 10.33
N ASN A 81 -26.41 -0.23 9.43
CA ASN A 81 -25.02 -0.54 9.79
C ASN A 81 -24.31 0.64 10.45
N LEU A 82 -24.44 1.84 9.89
CA LEU A 82 -23.83 3.04 10.47
C LEU A 82 -24.48 3.43 11.81
N ARG A 83 -25.81 3.37 11.91
CA ARG A 83 -26.52 3.64 13.15
C ARG A 83 -26.11 2.67 14.26
N PHE A 84 -26.03 1.38 13.97
CA PHE A 84 -25.59 0.36 14.92
C PHE A 84 -24.17 0.67 15.45
N HIS A 85 -23.25 0.98 14.56
CA HIS A 85 -21.90 1.38 14.94
C HIS A 85 -21.88 2.66 15.78
N GLY A 86 -22.68 3.66 15.41
CA GLY A 86 -22.82 4.89 16.17
C GLY A 86 -23.40 4.69 17.59
N TYR A 87 -24.30 3.72 17.76
CA TYR A 87 -24.77 3.32 19.09
C TYR A 87 -23.65 2.69 19.93
N ALA A 88 -22.86 1.79 19.32
CA ALA A 88 -21.75 1.13 20.01
C ALA A 88 -20.69 2.13 20.52
N TYR A 89 -20.48 3.23 19.78
CA TYR A 89 -19.58 4.31 20.19
C TYR A 89 -20.24 5.40 21.04
N GLY A 90 -21.53 5.26 21.39
CA GLY A 90 -22.24 6.24 22.22
C GLY A 90 -22.45 7.59 21.55
N ILE A 91 -22.50 7.66 20.23
CA ILE A 91 -22.65 8.92 19.49
C ILE A 91 -24.08 9.45 19.68
N PRO A 92 -24.27 10.71 20.14
CA PRO A 92 -25.59 11.31 20.30
C PRO A 92 -26.40 11.28 18.99
N ALA A 93 -27.71 11.05 19.08
CA ALA A 93 -28.58 10.82 17.92
C ALA A 93 -28.46 11.89 16.83
N ALA A 94 -28.49 13.18 17.20
CA ALA A 94 -28.41 14.28 16.24
C ALA A 94 -27.07 14.30 15.48
N ILE A 95 -25.95 14.01 16.17
CA ILE A 95 -24.61 13.95 15.57
C ILE A 95 -24.52 12.71 14.67
N ARG A 96 -25.01 11.56 15.15
CA ARG A 96 -24.99 10.30 14.41
C ARG A 96 -25.75 10.40 13.09
N GLU A 97 -27.00 10.94 13.11
CA GLU A 97 -27.79 11.08 11.88
C GLU A 97 -27.14 12.04 10.87
N ARG A 98 -26.65 13.18 11.34
CA ARG A 98 -25.94 14.12 10.49
C ARG A 98 -24.70 13.48 9.87
N ARG A 99 -23.85 12.86 10.70
CA ARG A 99 -22.60 12.26 10.23
C ARG A 99 -22.85 11.04 9.34
N THR A 100 -23.87 10.25 9.60
CA THR A 100 -24.30 9.14 8.73
C THR A 100 -24.63 9.64 7.33
N ARG A 101 -25.36 10.76 7.22
CA ARG A 101 -25.69 11.36 5.94
C ARG A 101 -24.44 11.86 5.23
N GLU A 102 -23.63 12.68 5.87
CA GLU A 102 -22.38 13.23 5.33
C GLU A 102 -21.47 12.13 4.78
N LEU A 103 -21.27 11.06 5.53
CA LEU A 103 -20.42 9.94 5.14
C LEU A 103 -21.00 9.13 3.98
N LEU A 104 -22.30 8.85 3.96
CA LEU A 104 -22.94 8.13 2.85
C LEU A 104 -22.97 8.96 1.57
N GLU A 105 -23.13 10.29 1.66
CA GLU A 105 -23.00 11.20 0.52
C GLU A 105 -21.55 11.21 0.00
N MET A 106 -20.57 11.33 0.88
CA MET A 106 -19.15 11.33 0.55
C MET A 106 -18.71 10.05 -0.19
N VAL A 107 -19.17 8.87 0.27
CA VAL A 107 -18.81 7.60 -0.37
C VAL A 107 -19.78 7.21 -1.51
N GLU A 108 -20.65 8.12 -1.96
CA GLU A 108 -21.64 7.93 -3.04
C GLU A 108 -22.57 6.73 -2.81
N LEU A 109 -23.03 6.55 -1.58
CA LEU A 109 -23.97 5.48 -1.20
C LEU A 109 -25.30 6.00 -0.65
N TRP A 110 -25.52 7.33 -0.63
CA TRP A 110 -26.75 7.90 -0.10
C TRP A 110 -28.02 7.40 -0.78
N ASP A 111 -28.02 7.27 -2.11
CA ASP A 111 -29.16 6.80 -2.88
C ASP A 111 -29.46 5.30 -2.68
N ARG A 112 -28.50 4.57 -2.14
CA ARG A 112 -28.61 3.15 -1.82
C ARG A 112 -28.74 2.86 -0.33
N ARG A 113 -28.83 3.91 0.51
CA ARG A 113 -28.78 3.82 1.99
C ARG A 113 -29.81 2.86 2.62
N ASP A 114 -30.96 2.70 1.98
CA ASP A 114 -32.07 1.85 2.45
C ASP A 114 -32.08 0.44 1.80
N SER A 115 -31.07 0.13 0.97
CA SER A 115 -30.90 -1.20 0.38
C SER A 115 -30.09 -2.12 1.31
N ASP A 116 -30.46 -3.40 1.36
CA ASP A 116 -29.70 -4.42 2.11
C ASP A 116 -28.25 -4.50 1.59
N VAL A 117 -27.28 -4.56 2.51
CA VAL A 117 -25.85 -4.61 2.17
C VAL A 117 -25.48 -5.87 1.37
N ARG A 118 -26.21 -6.98 1.50
CA ARG A 118 -26.02 -8.18 0.66
C ARG A 118 -26.19 -7.91 -0.84
N THR A 119 -26.92 -6.84 -1.23
CA THR A 119 -27.10 -6.43 -2.63
C THR A 119 -25.99 -5.52 -3.15
N TYR A 120 -25.01 -5.19 -2.32
CA TYR A 120 -23.92 -4.31 -2.67
C TYR A 120 -22.80 -5.07 -3.40
N SER A 121 -22.15 -4.41 -4.36
CA SER A 121 -20.88 -4.89 -4.91
C SER A 121 -19.77 -4.86 -3.87
N GLY A 122 -18.68 -5.58 -4.09
CA GLY A 122 -17.50 -5.55 -3.22
C GLY A 122 -17.00 -4.13 -2.96
N GLY A 123 -16.91 -3.31 -4.02
CA GLY A 123 -16.52 -1.91 -3.91
C GLY A 123 -17.51 -1.05 -3.12
N MET A 124 -18.82 -1.30 -3.22
CA MET A 124 -19.82 -0.61 -2.39
C MET A 124 -19.69 -1.01 -0.92
N LYS A 125 -19.49 -2.30 -0.64
CA LYS A 125 -19.25 -2.78 0.73
C LYS A 125 -17.99 -2.12 1.32
N ARG A 126 -16.91 -2.05 0.55
CA ARG A 126 -15.66 -1.43 1.00
C ARG A 126 -15.82 0.05 1.31
N ARG A 127 -16.51 0.80 0.46
CA ARG A 127 -16.82 2.23 0.71
C ARG A 127 -17.67 2.41 1.97
N LEU A 128 -18.63 1.53 2.21
CA LEU A 128 -19.45 1.58 3.44
C LEU A 128 -18.63 1.25 4.69
N GLU A 129 -17.67 0.34 4.63
CA GLU A 129 -16.76 0.05 5.74
C GLU A 129 -15.88 1.24 6.10
N ILE A 130 -15.34 1.93 5.09
CA ILE A 130 -14.58 3.17 5.29
C ILE A 130 -15.48 4.22 5.97
N ALA A 131 -16.69 4.45 5.45
CA ALA A 131 -17.65 5.37 6.06
C ALA A 131 -17.98 4.99 7.52
N ARG A 132 -18.17 3.70 7.80
CA ARG A 132 -18.39 3.20 9.16
C ARG A 132 -17.19 3.48 10.07
N GLY A 133 -15.98 3.23 9.60
CA GLY A 133 -14.73 3.48 10.35
C GLY A 133 -14.52 4.95 10.71
N LEU A 134 -15.14 5.87 9.97
CA LEU A 134 -15.02 7.32 10.16
C LEU A 134 -16.14 7.93 11.02
N LEU A 135 -17.18 7.17 11.36
CA LEU A 135 -18.40 7.70 11.96
C LEU A 135 -18.17 8.42 13.30
N HIS A 136 -17.24 7.93 14.11
CA HIS A 136 -16.91 8.45 15.43
C HIS A 136 -15.73 9.45 15.44
N HIS A 137 -15.37 10.02 14.27
CA HIS A 137 -14.28 10.98 14.09
C HIS A 137 -12.92 10.50 14.63
N PRO A 138 -12.39 9.38 14.11
CA PRO A 138 -11.08 8.90 14.54
C PRO A 138 -9.97 9.87 14.13
N ARG A 139 -8.84 9.83 14.84
CA ARG A 139 -7.61 10.55 14.46
C ARG A 139 -6.72 9.73 13.55
N VAL A 140 -6.81 8.41 13.67
CA VAL A 140 -6.02 7.46 12.86
C VAL A 140 -6.96 6.44 12.23
N LEU A 141 -6.86 6.24 10.93
CA LEU A 141 -7.59 5.20 10.20
C LEU A 141 -6.63 4.08 9.83
N PHE A 142 -6.90 2.89 10.34
CA PHE A 142 -6.20 1.67 9.97
C PHE A 142 -6.96 0.95 8.86
N LEU A 143 -6.25 0.58 7.80
CA LEU A 143 -6.80 -0.09 6.62
C LEU A 143 -5.98 -1.35 6.35
N ASP A 144 -6.56 -2.52 6.54
CA ASP A 144 -5.90 -3.79 6.20
C ASP A 144 -6.28 -4.20 4.78
N GLU A 145 -5.33 -4.07 3.85
CA GLU A 145 -5.46 -4.35 2.41
C GLU A 145 -6.76 -3.76 1.80
N PRO A 146 -6.92 -2.41 1.80
CA PRO A 146 -8.20 -1.76 1.55
C PRO A 146 -8.80 -2.00 0.18
N THR A 147 -8.04 -2.42 -0.81
CA THR A 147 -8.51 -2.57 -2.18
C THR A 147 -8.36 -3.98 -2.73
N LEU A 148 -8.04 -4.94 -1.85
CA LEU A 148 -7.90 -6.34 -2.26
C LEU A 148 -9.17 -6.85 -2.94
N GLY A 149 -9.00 -7.53 -4.09
CA GLY A 149 -10.11 -8.11 -4.85
C GLY A 149 -11.03 -7.10 -5.56
N LEU A 150 -10.66 -5.82 -5.61
CA LEU A 150 -11.40 -4.78 -6.31
C LEU A 150 -10.83 -4.54 -7.71
N ASP A 151 -11.73 -4.19 -8.64
CA ASP A 151 -11.34 -3.79 -9.98
C ASP A 151 -10.55 -2.46 -9.97
N PRO A 152 -9.71 -2.18 -11.00
CA PRO A 152 -8.85 -1.01 -11.03
C PRO A 152 -9.60 0.33 -10.92
N GLN A 153 -10.83 0.41 -11.45
CA GLN A 153 -11.61 1.65 -11.38
C GLN A 153 -12.10 1.92 -9.96
N THR A 154 -12.62 0.89 -9.29
CA THR A 154 -13.06 0.97 -7.89
C THR A 154 -11.88 1.28 -6.97
N ARG A 155 -10.69 0.67 -7.21
CA ARG A 155 -9.46 0.94 -6.46
C ARG A 155 -9.09 2.42 -6.53
N ARG A 156 -9.05 3.02 -7.74
CA ARG A 156 -8.75 4.45 -7.93
C ARG A 156 -9.74 5.35 -7.18
N ARG A 157 -11.03 5.02 -7.17
CA ARG A 157 -12.04 5.77 -6.41
C ARG A 157 -11.80 5.72 -4.91
N ILE A 158 -11.48 4.55 -4.35
CA ILE A 158 -11.17 4.42 -2.93
C ILE A 158 -9.95 5.29 -2.57
N TRP A 159 -8.90 5.27 -3.39
CA TRP A 159 -7.74 6.13 -3.19
C TRP A 159 -8.11 7.62 -3.22
N GLN A 160 -8.96 8.04 -4.17
CA GLN A 160 -9.42 9.42 -4.21
C GLN A 160 -10.14 9.81 -2.90
N TYR A 161 -11.04 8.97 -2.37
CA TYR A 161 -11.69 9.20 -1.08
C TYR A 161 -10.70 9.32 0.08
N LEU A 162 -9.70 8.46 0.14
CA LEU A 162 -8.69 8.50 1.20
C LEU A 162 -7.87 9.79 1.16
N LEU A 163 -7.47 10.23 -0.04
CA LEU A 163 -6.75 11.49 -0.24
C LEU A 163 -7.60 12.71 0.13
N ASP A 164 -8.88 12.71 -0.24
CA ASP A 164 -9.81 13.79 0.09
C ASP A 164 -10.09 13.85 1.60
N LEU A 165 -10.25 12.72 2.27
CA LEU A 165 -10.39 12.60 3.71
C LEU A 165 -9.17 13.14 4.46
N ARG A 166 -7.97 12.76 4.02
CA ARG A 166 -6.74 13.29 4.58
C ARG A 166 -6.73 14.83 4.54
N LYS A 167 -7.07 15.40 3.39
CA LYS A 167 -7.09 16.86 3.20
C LYS A 167 -8.17 17.58 4.02
N SER A 168 -9.37 17.01 4.09
CA SER A 168 -10.52 17.67 4.72
C SER A 168 -10.56 17.49 6.23
N GLU A 169 -10.13 16.34 6.77
CA GLU A 169 -10.23 16.02 8.19
C GLU A 169 -8.87 15.96 8.91
N GLY A 170 -7.74 16.12 8.18
CA GLY A 170 -6.41 15.98 8.75
C GLY A 170 -6.12 14.57 9.27
N LEU A 171 -6.74 13.56 8.64
CA LEU A 171 -6.71 12.17 9.07
C LEU A 171 -5.34 11.55 8.84
N THR A 172 -4.80 10.87 9.85
CA THR A 172 -3.63 10.00 9.69
C THR A 172 -4.10 8.64 9.21
N ILE A 173 -3.46 8.09 8.18
CA ILE A 173 -3.84 6.80 7.59
C ILE A 173 -2.67 5.84 7.69
N PHE A 174 -2.89 4.70 8.33
CA PHE A 174 -1.98 3.55 8.30
C PHE A 174 -2.62 2.44 7.47
N MET A 175 -1.96 2.01 6.42
CA MET A 175 -2.49 0.94 5.59
C MET A 175 -1.48 -0.17 5.34
N THR A 176 -1.99 -1.40 5.23
CA THR A 176 -1.20 -2.51 4.71
C THR A 176 -1.53 -2.74 3.25
N THR A 177 -0.55 -3.15 2.48
CA THR A 177 -0.73 -3.58 1.10
C THR A 177 0.39 -4.53 0.66
N HIS A 178 0.14 -5.30 -0.35
CA HIS A 178 1.14 -6.01 -1.13
C HIS A 178 1.22 -5.46 -2.57
N TYR A 179 0.38 -4.45 -2.91
CA TYR A 179 0.37 -3.79 -4.21
C TYR A 179 1.33 -2.59 -4.21
N MET A 180 2.33 -2.62 -5.09
CA MET A 180 3.31 -1.53 -5.23
C MET A 180 2.66 -0.23 -5.70
N ASP A 181 1.68 -0.32 -6.60
CA ASP A 181 0.93 0.84 -7.08
C ASP A 181 0.23 1.62 -5.96
N GLU A 182 -0.20 0.93 -4.91
CA GLU A 182 -0.82 1.56 -3.76
C GLU A 182 0.19 2.27 -2.86
N ALA A 183 1.35 1.64 -2.70
CA ALA A 183 2.44 2.21 -1.91
C ALA A 183 2.96 3.53 -2.50
N GLU A 184 2.81 3.75 -3.82
CA GLU A 184 3.17 5.01 -4.48
C GLU A 184 2.33 6.23 -4.02
N TYR A 185 1.12 6.00 -3.48
CA TYR A 185 0.28 7.07 -2.93
C TYR A 185 0.62 7.45 -1.49
N CYS A 186 1.48 6.67 -0.83
CA CYS A 186 1.88 6.92 0.55
C CYS A 186 2.97 8.00 0.63
N ASP A 187 2.96 8.79 1.70
CA ASP A 187 4.05 9.74 1.97
C ASP A 187 5.33 9.01 2.34
N ARG A 188 5.21 7.94 3.16
CA ARG A 188 6.28 7.03 3.53
C ARG A 188 5.77 5.60 3.55
N ILE A 189 6.68 4.68 3.30
CA ILE A 189 6.40 3.24 3.36
C ILE A 189 7.46 2.54 4.23
N ALA A 190 7.01 1.56 4.99
CA ALA A 190 7.88 0.54 5.57
C ALA A 190 7.71 -0.75 4.78
N ILE A 191 8.80 -1.25 4.24
CA ILE A 191 8.85 -2.55 3.57
C ILE A 191 9.15 -3.59 4.64
N ILE A 192 8.20 -4.51 4.87
CA ILE A 192 8.34 -5.59 5.83
C ILE A 192 8.49 -6.93 5.11
N ASP A 193 9.50 -7.70 5.54
CA ASP A 193 9.71 -9.06 5.08
C ASP A 193 10.10 -9.95 6.26
N HIS A 194 9.51 -11.16 6.32
CA HIS A 194 9.74 -12.14 7.39
C HIS A 194 9.70 -11.55 8.82
N GLY A 195 8.80 -10.59 9.05
CA GLY A 195 8.59 -9.94 10.36
C GLY A 195 9.59 -8.83 10.70
N THR A 196 10.44 -8.40 9.76
CA THR A 196 11.42 -7.30 9.94
C THR A 196 11.21 -6.19 8.92
N ILE A 197 11.45 -4.94 9.32
CA ILE A 197 11.45 -3.82 8.38
C ILE A 197 12.82 -3.81 7.67
N VAL A 198 12.81 -3.97 6.34
CA VAL A 198 13.99 -3.98 5.48
C VAL A 198 14.22 -2.65 4.77
N GLY A 199 13.20 -1.80 4.70
CA GLY A 199 13.29 -0.45 4.14
C GLY A 199 12.22 0.45 4.75
N LEU A 200 12.55 1.72 4.99
CA LEU A 200 11.61 2.73 5.50
C LEU A 200 12.02 4.09 4.97
N ASP A 201 11.22 4.66 4.09
CA ASP A 201 11.36 6.03 3.57
C ASP A 201 10.17 6.41 2.68
N ALA A 202 10.20 7.60 2.07
CA ALA A 202 9.33 7.96 0.97
C ALA A 202 9.57 7.05 -0.24
N PRO A 203 8.52 6.69 -1.04
CA PRO A 203 8.67 5.83 -2.21
C PRO A 203 9.77 6.28 -3.18
N GLY A 204 9.84 7.58 -3.47
CA GLY A 204 10.89 8.16 -4.30
C GLY A 204 12.30 7.97 -3.75
N ALA A 205 12.48 8.22 -2.43
CA ALA A 205 13.78 8.06 -1.78
C ALA A 205 14.26 6.59 -1.77
N LEU A 206 13.33 5.64 -1.62
CA LEU A 206 13.67 4.21 -1.72
C LEU A 206 14.12 3.83 -3.12
N LYS A 207 13.44 4.33 -4.16
CA LYS A 207 13.81 4.11 -5.56
C LYS A 207 15.18 4.72 -5.89
N ASP A 208 15.48 5.90 -5.39
CA ASP A 208 16.79 6.55 -5.60
C ASP A 208 17.94 5.75 -4.98
N ARG A 209 17.70 5.00 -3.89
CA ARG A 209 18.74 4.19 -3.21
C ARG A 209 19.21 2.98 -4.01
N ILE A 210 18.37 2.41 -4.87
CA ILE A 210 18.71 1.21 -5.64
C ILE A 210 19.48 1.48 -6.95
N GLY A 211 19.90 2.71 -7.18
CA GLY A 211 20.82 3.02 -8.28
C GLY A 211 20.34 4.07 -9.27
N GLY A 212 19.21 4.75 -9.00
CA GLY A 212 18.67 5.76 -9.92
C GLY A 212 17.99 5.18 -11.16
N ASP A 213 17.77 6.02 -12.16
CA ASP A 213 17.07 5.64 -13.37
C ASP A 213 17.91 4.68 -14.24
N LEU A 214 17.28 3.66 -14.81
CA LEU A 214 17.92 2.68 -15.70
C LEU A 214 17.88 3.16 -17.14
N ILE A 215 19.05 3.35 -17.75
CA ILE A 215 19.20 3.52 -19.19
C ILE A 215 19.38 2.15 -19.82
N THR A 216 18.57 1.86 -20.83
CA THR A 216 18.67 0.66 -21.66
C THR A 216 18.92 1.10 -23.09
N MET A 217 19.99 0.63 -23.73
CA MET A 217 20.34 1.04 -25.09
C MET A 217 20.86 -0.12 -25.93
N ARG A 218 20.78 0.07 -27.24
CA ARG A 218 21.48 -0.73 -28.25
C ARG A 218 22.33 0.20 -29.12
N ALA A 219 23.52 -0.23 -29.42
CA ALA A 219 24.46 0.48 -30.31
C ALA A 219 24.93 -0.44 -31.44
N ALA A 220 25.39 0.13 -32.52
CA ALA A 220 25.92 -0.65 -33.62
C ALA A 220 27.21 -1.43 -33.26
N ASP A 221 27.98 -0.92 -32.28
CA ASP A 221 29.17 -1.53 -31.70
C ASP A 221 29.10 -1.45 -30.17
N ASP A 222 28.74 -2.57 -29.56
CA ASP A 222 28.61 -2.66 -28.10
C ASP A 222 29.93 -2.42 -27.37
N VAL A 223 31.05 -2.85 -27.93
CA VAL A 223 32.39 -2.72 -27.31
C VAL A 223 32.83 -1.25 -27.28
N ALA A 224 32.67 -0.56 -28.38
CA ALA A 224 32.99 0.87 -28.48
C ALA A 224 32.04 1.71 -27.59
N ALA A 225 30.77 1.36 -27.57
CA ALA A 225 29.76 2.03 -26.74
C ALA A 225 30.07 1.89 -25.24
N VAL A 226 30.39 0.68 -24.76
CA VAL A 226 30.81 0.42 -23.38
C VAL A 226 32.05 1.19 -23.00
N ALA A 227 33.05 1.20 -23.88
CA ALA A 227 34.30 1.94 -23.67
C ALA A 227 34.05 3.46 -23.51
N GLU A 228 33.19 4.04 -24.34
CA GLU A 228 32.83 5.45 -24.28
C GLU A 228 32.05 5.77 -23.01
N ILE A 229 31.08 4.92 -22.59
CA ILE A 229 30.30 5.11 -21.35
C ILE A 229 31.24 5.13 -20.14
N ARG A 230 32.16 4.16 -20.04
CA ARG A 230 33.17 4.12 -18.98
C ARG A 230 34.04 5.35 -18.92
N ALA A 231 34.61 5.71 -20.09
CA ALA A 231 35.59 6.79 -20.17
C ALA A 231 34.98 8.18 -19.90
N ARG A 232 33.73 8.40 -20.30
CA ARG A 232 33.13 9.74 -20.32
C ARG A 232 32.21 10.00 -19.12
N TYR A 233 31.56 8.95 -18.61
CA TYR A 233 30.55 9.10 -17.54
C TYR A 233 30.95 8.40 -16.25
N ASP A 234 32.09 7.67 -16.23
CA ASP A 234 32.53 6.89 -15.05
C ASP A 234 31.48 5.88 -14.56
N ILE A 235 30.78 5.26 -15.52
CA ILE A 235 29.70 4.30 -15.28
C ILE A 235 30.13 2.92 -15.79
N GLU A 236 29.89 1.86 -15.01
CA GLU A 236 30.12 0.48 -15.41
C GLU A 236 28.82 -0.13 -15.96
N PRO A 237 28.63 -0.22 -17.29
CA PRO A 237 27.44 -0.78 -17.88
C PRO A 237 27.45 -2.30 -17.87
N GLN A 238 26.27 -2.90 -17.78
CA GLN A 238 26.05 -4.34 -17.98
C GLN A 238 25.61 -4.60 -19.42
N VAL A 239 26.16 -5.65 -20.04
CA VAL A 239 25.80 -6.05 -21.41
C VAL A 239 25.24 -7.48 -21.37
N SER A 240 24.02 -7.64 -21.88
CA SER A 240 23.37 -8.94 -22.02
C SER A 240 22.52 -8.94 -23.30
N ASP A 241 22.72 -9.93 -24.16
CA ASP A 241 21.98 -10.11 -25.41
C ASP A 241 21.97 -8.89 -26.36
N GLY A 242 23.13 -8.18 -26.46
CA GLY A 242 23.25 -6.97 -27.26
C GLY A 242 22.47 -5.78 -26.71
N VAL A 243 22.13 -5.81 -25.41
CA VAL A 243 21.50 -4.70 -24.71
C VAL A 243 22.45 -4.20 -23.63
N ILE A 244 22.78 -2.93 -23.69
CA ILE A 244 23.62 -2.23 -22.72
C ILE A 244 22.69 -1.58 -21.69
N ARG A 245 22.94 -1.84 -20.39
CA ARG A 245 22.15 -1.31 -19.26
C ARG A 245 23.08 -0.65 -18.26
N PHE A 246 22.69 0.54 -17.78
CA PHE A 246 23.40 1.23 -16.71
C PHE A 246 22.48 2.19 -15.98
N HIS A 247 22.80 2.45 -14.70
CA HIS A 247 22.03 3.35 -13.85
C HIS A 247 22.62 4.76 -13.85
N VAL A 248 21.74 5.76 -13.80
CA VAL A 248 22.13 7.18 -13.70
C VAL A 248 21.22 7.93 -12.74
N PRO A 249 21.75 8.85 -11.94
CA PRO A 249 20.89 9.76 -11.19
C PRO A 249 20.18 10.71 -12.17
N ARG A 250 18.84 10.88 -12.02
CA ARG A 250 18.03 11.81 -12.84
C ARG A 250 18.13 11.56 -14.35
N GLY A 251 17.74 10.38 -14.79
CA GLY A 251 17.78 9.97 -16.20
C GLY A 251 17.05 10.91 -17.16
N GLU A 252 16.00 11.62 -16.72
CA GLU A 252 15.28 12.60 -17.54
C GLU A 252 16.16 13.78 -17.98
N THR A 253 17.07 14.23 -17.13
CA THR A 253 18.02 15.29 -17.48
C THR A 253 19.27 14.74 -18.17
N PHE A 254 19.70 13.54 -17.79
CA PHE A 254 20.86 12.87 -18.35
C PHE A 254 20.61 12.42 -19.80
N LEU A 255 19.49 11.78 -20.09
CA LEU A 255 19.24 11.13 -21.38
C LEU A 255 19.29 12.11 -22.58
N PRO A 256 18.70 13.32 -22.56
CA PRO A 256 18.79 14.24 -23.66
C PRO A 256 20.24 14.73 -23.95
N GLU A 257 21.04 14.90 -22.90
CA GLU A 257 22.45 15.27 -23.05
C GLU A 257 23.30 14.11 -23.56
N PHE A 258 23.05 12.92 -23.02
CA PHE A 258 23.68 11.67 -23.46
C PHE A 258 23.46 11.44 -24.95
N VAL A 259 22.21 11.46 -25.44
CA VAL A 259 21.89 11.23 -26.86
C VAL A 259 22.55 12.25 -27.80
N ARG A 260 22.65 13.51 -27.36
CA ARG A 260 23.29 14.57 -28.15
C ARG A 260 24.80 14.41 -28.25
N SER A 261 25.43 13.90 -27.20
CA SER A 261 26.89 13.94 -27.05
C SER A 261 27.55 12.57 -27.23
N PHE A 262 26.77 11.49 -27.28
CA PHE A 262 27.28 10.14 -27.50
C PHE A 262 27.80 9.97 -28.91
N GLY A 263 29.03 9.47 -29.02
CA GLY A 263 29.78 9.43 -30.31
C GLY A 263 29.47 8.19 -31.16
N GLN A 264 28.80 7.17 -30.59
CA GLN A 264 28.46 5.96 -31.34
C GLN A 264 27.04 6.00 -31.89
N PRO A 265 26.76 5.37 -33.04
CA PRO A 265 25.40 5.25 -33.56
C PRO A 265 24.53 4.46 -32.62
N LEU A 266 23.42 5.10 -32.16
CA LEU A 266 22.40 4.49 -31.30
C LEU A 266 21.30 3.85 -32.18
N GLU A 267 21.02 2.57 -31.96
CA GLU A 267 19.88 1.89 -32.57
C GLU A 267 18.61 2.11 -31.78
N SER A 268 18.73 2.07 -30.47
CA SER A 268 17.62 2.38 -29.54
C SER A 268 18.17 2.88 -28.21
N VAL A 269 17.40 3.71 -27.53
CA VAL A 269 17.65 4.11 -26.15
C VAL A 269 16.32 4.30 -25.43
N GLY A 270 16.26 3.80 -24.22
CA GLY A 270 15.10 3.90 -23.31
C GLY A 270 15.52 4.31 -21.92
N LEU A 271 14.62 5.00 -21.24
CA LEU A 271 14.72 5.36 -19.84
C LEU A 271 13.64 4.61 -19.06
N SER A 272 14.02 3.88 -18.05
CA SER A 272 13.11 3.25 -17.10
C SER A 272 13.42 3.76 -15.70
N ARG A 273 12.41 4.24 -15.00
CA ARG A 273 12.57 4.58 -13.59
C ARG A 273 12.46 3.31 -12.75
N PRO A 274 13.24 3.19 -11.67
CA PRO A 274 13.06 2.12 -10.73
C PRO A 274 11.63 2.10 -10.20
N THR A 275 11.07 0.92 -10.10
CA THR A 275 9.77 0.67 -9.48
C THR A 275 9.95 0.28 -8.01
N LEU A 276 8.87 0.27 -7.25
CA LEU A 276 8.90 -0.30 -5.90
C LEU A 276 9.10 -1.82 -5.94
N ASP A 277 8.74 -2.51 -7.04
CA ASP A 277 9.08 -3.92 -7.25
C ASP A 277 10.59 -4.13 -7.30
N ASP A 278 11.33 -3.26 -8.01
CA ASP A 278 12.79 -3.30 -8.07
C ASP A 278 13.42 -3.04 -6.69
N VAL A 279 12.85 -2.08 -5.92
CA VAL A 279 13.25 -1.82 -4.53
C VAL A 279 13.05 -3.07 -3.67
N PHE A 280 11.86 -3.65 -3.73
CA PHE A 280 11.53 -4.83 -2.94
C PHE A 280 12.47 -6.00 -3.28
N LEU A 281 12.63 -6.31 -4.56
CA LEU A 281 13.53 -7.36 -5.04
C LEU A 281 14.98 -7.13 -4.58
N THR A 282 15.46 -5.89 -4.65
CA THR A 282 16.83 -5.55 -4.24
C THR A 282 17.04 -5.73 -2.73
N LEU A 283 16.04 -5.35 -1.91
CA LEU A 283 16.14 -5.43 -0.45
C LEU A 283 15.91 -6.82 0.11
N THR A 284 15.09 -7.65 -0.54
CA THR A 284 14.67 -8.97 -0.04
C THR A 284 15.31 -10.15 -0.78
N GLY A 285 15.76 -9.94 -2.02
CA GLY A 285 16.29 -10.97 -2.91
C GLY A 285 15.24 -11.85 -3.59
N HIS A 286 13.95 -11.54 -3.43
CA HIS A 286 12.83 -12.26 -4.08
C HIS A 286 11.69 -11.31 -4.44
N GLU A 287 10.85 -11.72 -5.40
CA GLU A 287 9.65 -10.98 -5.81
C GLU A 287 8.49 -11.21 -4.84
N ILE A 288 7.57 -10.25 -4.73
CA ILE A 288 6.28 -10.47 -4.08
C ILE A 288 5.46 -11.39 -5.00
N ARG A 289 5.17 -12.60 -4.52
CA ARG A 289 4.29 -13.54 -5.22
C ARG A 289 2.89 -13.44 -4.65
N ASP A 290 1.90 -13.24 -5.54
CA ASP A 290 0.49 -13.43 -5.22
C ASP A 290 0.22 -14.93 -5.09
N GLU A 291 0.02 -15.45 -3.88
CA GLU A 291 -0.24 -16.88 -3.64
C GLU A 291 -1.61 -17.37 -4.17
N GLU A 292 -2.45 -16.52 -4.72
CA GLU A 292 -3.78 -16.93 -5.21
C GLU A 292 -3.76 -17.93 -6.37
N VAL A 293 -2.63 -18.10 -7.08
CA VAL A 293 -2.53 -19.04 -8.22
C VAL A 293 -2.13 -20.46 -7.80
N SER A 294 -1.50 -20.65 -6.62
CA SER A 294 -0.94 -21.96 -6.25
C SER A 294 -1.98 -22.99 -5.78
N GLY A 295 -3.11 -22.55 -5.22
CA GLY A 295 -4.18 -23.46 -4.74
C GLY A 295 -4.94 -24.13 -5.88
N PHE A 296 -5.15 -23.43 -6.98
CA PHE A 296 -5.89 -23.97 -8.14
C PHE A 296 -5.01 -24.90 -8.98
N ASP A 297 -3.72 -24.57 -9.14
CA ASP A 297 -2.76 -25.42 -9.87
C ASP A 297 -2.42 -26.71 -9.11
N GLN A 298 -2.35 -26.69 -7.78
CA GLN A 298 -2.18 -27.90 -6.98
C GLN A 298 -3.40 -28.83 -7.05
N MET A 299 -4.62 -28.29 -7.08
CA MET A 299 -5.84 -29.08 -7.31
C MET A 299 -5.88 -29.72 -8.71
N LEU A 300 -5.45 -29.01 -9.74
CA LEU A 300 -5.37 -29.53 -11.10
C LEU A 300 -4.29 -30.61 -11.27
N GLN A 301 -3.16 -30.50 -10.58
CA GLN A 301 -2.10 -31.53 -10.59
C GLN A 301 -2.49 -32.79 -9.80
N GLN A 302 -3.24 -32.66 -8.72
CA GLN A 302 -3.76 -33.82 -7.97
C GLN A 302 -4.90 -34.53 -8.70
N GLY A 303 -5.72 -33.79 -9.50
CA GLY A 303 -6.75 -34.37 -10.35
C GLY A 303 -6.21 -35.19 -11.52
N ARG A 304 -5.02 -34.87 -12.04
CA ARG A 304 -4.37 -35.60 -13.15
C ARG A 304 -3.64 -36.89 -12.76
N ARG A 305 -3.46 -37.18 -11.46
CA ARG A 305 -2.82 -38.42 -10.96
C ARG A 305 -3.83 -39.53 -10.59
N ARG A 306 -5.12 -39.31 -10.86
CA ARG A 306 -6.19 -40.28 -10.54
C ARG A 306 -6.95 -40.85 -11.76
N PHE A 307 -6.37 -40.73 -12.97
CA PHE A 307 -6.86 -41.46 -14.14
C PHE A 307 -5.72 -42.22 -14.83
#